data_13564216f1a3b92bb67f28e382d65dbd
#
_entry.id   13564216f1a3b92bb67f28e382d65dbd
#
_cell.length_a   1.000
_cell.length_b   1.000
_cell.length_c   1.000
_cell.angle_alpha   90.00
_cell.angle_beta   90.00
_cell.angle_gamma   90.00
#
_symmetry.space_group_name_H-M   'P 1'
#
loop_
_entity.id
_entity.type
_entity.pdbx_description
1 polymer ?
#
loop_
_entity_poly.entity_id
_entity_poly.type
_entity_poly.pdbx_seq_one_letter_code
_entity_poly.pdbx_strand_id
1 'polypeptide(L)'
;MKIENADIKWLESGLPYSSLYDDIYHSCDDAAAESRHIFIDGNDLSERWAESDKNSLFTIAELGFGSGLNFLETLKLWRSCPAKPGRLNYLGFEKHPLTRNQLLETFKAHTDLQPLITELLSSYPQNSAGCHRILLGKDVVLDLYYGDAHQQLTTRYWDRCPAVDSWFLDGFTPNQNPDLWSEELYSAIAKSSKSGSSLSSYSVAGHVRRGLQAVGFDVTRSEGFSRKRHMLRARFNSPTAPEESSSSKPWFRLPDFEIKNKKVVVIGAGLAGCSTAYSLAKRGWQVEVLEKAGDICGGASGIPQMALRNRFFRKHIPMAEFFLHSFLFAARQYSNLANEHAAFSWQAGGVLQLDAAVNKGKSFDSATLEALYPEDVLRRVSCDEASVMSGARLTGDAWLHGEGGWLHPKSLCEAYLDHPNIKLSLNHEVLKLEHTDNEWRIDSSAKEPVQAEVVILATSHDSEKFTQSSRFPLQKVRGQISRISPSHLSGQLKTVINGERSVFPIFENLHTVAASYSNDA
;
A
#
# COMPACT_ATOMS: atom_id res chain seq x y z
N MET A 1 -11.17 6.45 -9.98
CA MET A 1 -10.84 5.64 -8.77
C MET A 1 -11.72 4.40 -8.70
N LYS A 2 -13.00 4.47 -9.06
CA LYS A 2 -13.80 3.26 -9.29
C LYS A 2 -13.22 2.50 -10.48
N ILE A 3 -13.15 1.16 -10.40
CA ILE A 3 -12.65 0.30 -11.47
C ILE A 3 -13.67 -0.80 -11.74
N GLU A 4 -13.72 -1.26 -12.97
CA GLU A 4 -14.59 -2.37 -13.34
C GLU A 4 -13.95 -3.69 -12.92
N ASN A 5 -14.75 -4.55 -12.31
CA ASN A 5 -14.34 -5.90 -11.96
C ASN A 5 -14.27 -6.79 -13.19
N ALA A 6 -13.53 -7.90 -13.07
CA ALA A 6 -13.54 -8.94 -14.07
C ALA A 6 -14.96 -9.52 -14.26
N ASP A 7 -15.41 -9.62 -15.52
CA ASP A 7 -16.58 -10.40 -15.89
C ASP A 7 -16.15 -11.86 -16.13
N ILE A 8 -16.28 -12.67 -15.09
CA ILE A 8 -15.80 -14.05 -15.06
C ILE A 8 -16.97 -15.04 -15.05
N LYS A 9 -16.86 -16.07 -15.88
CA LYS A 9 -17.73 -17.25 -15.88
C LYS A 9 -16.90 -18.50 -15.62
N TRP A 10 -17.49 -19.50 -15.02
CA TRP A 10 -16.84 -20.81 -14.87
C TRP A 10 -17.39 -21.74 -15.94
N LEU A 11 -16.50 -22.31 -16.72
CA LEU A 11 -16.84 -23.32 -17.72
C LEU A 11 -17.30 -24.63 -17.02
N GLU A 12 -17.89 -25.55 -17.76
CA GLU A 12 -18.27 -26.86 -17.22
C GLU A 12 -17.07 -27.63 -16.63
N SER A 13 -15.87 -27.37 -17.14
CA SER A 13 -14.60 -27.87 -16.60
C SER A 13 -14.19 -27.24 -15.26
N GLY A 14 -14.91 -26.24 -14.76
CA GLY A 14 -14.54 -25.46 -13.57
C GLY A 14 -13.51 -24.36 -13.82
N LEU A 15 -13.07 -24.14 -15.05
CA LEU A 15 -12.08 -23.13 -15.39
C LEU A 15 -12.67 -21.73 -15.43
N PRO A 16 -11.97 -20.72 -14.87
CA PRO A 16 -12.36 -19.34 -14.97
C PRO A 16 -12.12 -18.78 -16.39
N TYR A 17 -13.16 -18.21 -16.98
CA TYR A 17 -13.20 -17.67 -18.32
C TYR A 17 -13.63 -16.21 -18.30
N SER A 18 -12.91 -15.34 -19.01
CA SER A 18 -13.26 -13.94 -19.19
C SER A 18 -14.21 -13.76 -20.36
N SER A 19 -15.44 -13.29 -20.09
CA SER A 19 -16.38 -12.93 -21.17
C SER A 19 -15.93 -11.69 -21.95
N LEU A 20 -15.16 -10.81 -21.31
CA LEU A 20 -14.67 -9.57 -21.94
C LEU A 20 -13.59 -9.84 -22.98
N TYR A 21 -12.68 -10.78 -22.67
CA TYR A 21 -11.52 -11.08 -23.51
C TYR A 21 -11.68 -12.38 -24.32
N ASP A 22 -12.78 -13.11 -24.17
CA ASP A 22 -13.03 -14.38 -24.83
C ASP A 22 -11.88 -15.38 -24.67
N ASP A 23 -11.34 -15.49 -23.42
CA ASP A 23 -10.16 -16.28 -23.11
C ASP A 23 -10.23 -16.83 -21.67
N ILE A 24 -9.42 -17.86 -21.37
CA ILE A 24 -9.32 -18.49 -20.05
C ILE A 24 -8.20 -17.85 -19.22
N TYR A 25 -8.39 -17.79 -17.88
CA TYR A 25 -7.37 -17.24 -16.98
C TYR A 25 -6.14 -18.14 -16.82
N HIS A 26 -6.30 -19.44 -16.96
CA HIS A 26 -5.21 -20.42 -16.89
C HIS A 26 -5.60 -21.73 -17.60
N SER A 27 -4.61 -22.53 -17.95
CA SER A 27 -4.82 -23.75 -18.73
C SER A 27 -5.52 -24.87 -17.95
N CYS A 28 -6.06 -25.83 -18.69
CA CYS A 28 -6.81 -26.97 -18.15
C CYS A 28 -5.92 -28.07 -17.54
N ASP A 29 -4.64 -28.16 -17.97
CA ASP A 29 -3.84 -29.35 -17.67
C ASP A 29 -3.28 -29.33 -16.23
N ASP A 30 -2.38 -28.42 -15.91
CA ASP A 30 -1.86 -28.15 -14.56
C ASP A 30 -1.37 -26.70 -14.53
N ALA A 31 -2.29 -25.81 -14.16
CA ALA A 31 -2.01 -24.38 -14.14
C ALA A 31 -0.84 -24.00 -13.22
N ALA A 32 -0.70 -24.70 -12.10
CA ALA A 32 0.39 -24.44 -11.15
C ALA A 32 1.74 -24.89 -11.72
N ALA A 33 1.79 -26.05 -12.38
CA ALA A 33 3.02 -26.52 -13.05
C ALA A 33 3.37 -25.65 -14.27
N GLU A 34 2.36 -25.20 -15.05
CA GLU A 34 2.59 -24.26 -16.15
C GLU A 34 3.15 -22.93 -15.63
N SER A 35 2.59 -22.37 -14.57
CA SER A 35 3.08 -21.15 -13.92
C SER A 35 4.53 -21.30 -13.48
N ARG A 36 4.87 -22.39 -12.81
CA ARG A 36 6.26 -22.68 -12.38
C ARG A 36 7.21 -22.76 -13.58
N HIS A 37 6.87 -23.57 -14.59
CA HIS A 37 7.73 -23.76 -15.76
C HIS A 37 7.96 -22.47 -16.54
N ILE A 38 6.87 -21.72 -16.84
CA ILE A 38 6.99 -20.54 -17.69
C ILE A 38 7.60 -19.36 -16.94
N PHE A 39 7.15 -19.08 -15.71
CA PHE A 39 7.48 -17.83 -15.04
C PHE A 39 8.59 -17.96 -14.00
N ILE A 40 8.61 -19.03 -13.23
CA ILE A 40 9.61 -19.25 -12.18
C ILE A 40 10.91 -19.79 -12.79
N ASP A 41 10.84 -20.95 -13.46
CA ASP A 41 12.00 -21.58 -14.10
C ASP A 41 12.41 -20.78 -15.35
N GLY A 42 11.44 -20.21 -16.08
CA GLY A 42 11.68 -19.33 -17.21
C GLY A 42 12.51 -18.09 -16.88
N ASN A 43 12.48 -17.63 -15.64
CA ASN A 43 13.28 -16.51 -15.12
C ASN A 43 14.48 -16.95 -14.26
N ASP A 44 14.75 -18.25 -14.13
CA ASP A 44 15.83 -18.81 -13.30
C ASP A 44 15.78 -18.29 -11.85
N LEU A 45 14.57 -18.19 -11.24
CA LEU A 45 14.43 -17.47 -9.97
C LEU A 45 15.21 -18.13 -8.84
N SER A 46 15.22 -19.47 -8.74
CA SER A 46 15.92 -20.20 -7.67
C SER A 46 17.42 -19.94 -7.70
N GLU A 47 18.04 -20.01 -8.88
CA GLU A 47 19.46 -19.78 -9.10
C GLU A 47 19.82 -18.31 -8.82
N ARG A 48 19.05 -17.39 -9.37
CA ARG A 48 19.28 -15.95 -9.20
C ARG A 48 19.10 -15.50 -7.76
N TRP A 49 18.16 -16.09 -7.03
CA TRP A 49 18.02 -15.81 -5.60
C TRP A 49 19.18 -16.35 -4.77
N ALA A 50 19.69 -17.53 -5.11
CA ALA A 50 20.84 -18.11 -4.43
C ALA A 50 22.13 -17.28 -4.62
N GLU A 51 22.27 -16.59 -5.75
CA GLU A 51 23.38 -15.69 -6.07
C GLU A 51 23.23 -14.28 -5.50
N SER A 52 22.04 -13.91 -5.05
CA SER A 52 21.73 -12.55 -4.57
C SER A 52 22.22 -12.32 -3.13
N ASP A 53 22.58 -11.08 -2.82
CA ASP A 53 22.90 -10.67 -1.44
C ASP A 53 21.65 -10.83 -0.54
N LYS A 54 21.88 -11.44 0.64
CA LYS A 54 20.83 -11.65 1.66
C LYS A 54 20.20 -10.36 2.20
N ASN A 55 20.82 -9.20 1.99
CA ASN A 55 20.29 -7.90 2.36
C ASN A 55 19.64 -7.17 1.19
N SER A 56 19.71 -7.71 -0.02
CA SER A 56 19.20 -7.08 -1.22
C SER A 56 17.67 -7.18 -1.32
N LEU A 57 17.12 -6.37 -2.23
CA LEU A 57 15.74 -6.38 -2.66
C LEU A 57 15.68 -7.01 -4.05
N PHE A 58 14.83 -8.02 -4.23
CA PHE A 58 14.52 -8.58 -5.53
C PHE A 58 13.09 -8.17 -5.95
N THR A 59 12.95 -7.62 -7.14
CA THR A 59 11.67 -7.13 -7.65
C THR A 59 11.21 -7.95 -8.84
N ILE A 60 10.01 -8.52 -8.75
CA ILE A 60 9.29 -9.16 -9.85
C ILE A 60 8.15 -8.24 -10.28
N ALA A 61 7.92 -8.09 -11.57
CA ALA A 61 6.76 -7.40 -12.11
C ALA A 61 5.98 -8.32 -13.06
N GLU A 62 4.67 -8.38 -12.89
CA GLU A 62 3.75 -9.21 -13.65
C GLU A 62 2.71 -8.35 -14.34
N LEU A 63 2.59 -8.51 -15.65
CA LEU A 63 1.50 -7.95 -16.44
C LEU A 63 0.39 -8.99 -16.57
N GLY A 64 -0.85 -8.61 -16.21
CA GLY A 64 -1.98 -9.52 -16.15
C GLY A 64 -1.94 -10.39 -14.89
N PHE A 65 -2.03 -9.74 -13.72
CA PHE A 65 -2.03 -10.44 -12.42
C PHE A 65 -3.17 -11.46 -12.30
N GLY A 66 -4.32 -11.20 -12.91
CA GLY A 66 -5.45 -12.11 -12.99
C GLY A 66 -5.89 -12.64 -11.62
N SER A 67 -5.84 -13.96 -11.46
CA SER A 67 -6.13 -14.63 -10.18
C SER A 67 -4.99 -14.55 -9.18
N GLY A 68 -3.78 -14.17 -9.60
CA GLY A 68 -2.57 -14.16 -8.78
C GLY A 68 -1.91 -15.54 -8.60
N LEU A 69 -2.19 -16.50 -9.49
CA LEU A 69 -1.58 -17.82 -9.43
C LEU A 69 -0.05 -17.77 -9.47
N ASN A 70 0.51 -16.98 -10.39
CA ASN A 70 1.96 -16.82 -10.53
C ASN A 70 2.58 -16.22 -9.26
N PHE A 71 1.89 -15.27 -8.64
CA PHE A 71 2.31 -14.71 -7.36
C PHE A 71 2.28 -15.77 -6.25
N LEU A 72 1.22 -16.57 -6.13
CA LEU A 72 1.08 -17.60 -5.10
C LEU A 72 2.14 -18.70 -5.24
N GLU A 73 2.43 -19.15 -6.46
CA GLU A 73 3.52 -20.10 -6.72
C GLU A 73 4.90 -19.48 -6.43
N THR A 74 5.11 -18.22 -6.79
CA THR A 74 6.31 -17.46 -6.42
C THR A 74 6.48 -17.35 -4.91
N LEU A 75 5.40 -17.03 -4.18
CA LEU A 75 5.40 -16.92 -2.72
C LEU A 75 5.68 -18.26 -2.04
N LYS A 76 5.15 -19.36 -2.60
CA LYS A 76 5.42 -20.74 -2.14
C LYS A 76 6.90 -21.07 -2.29
N LEU A 77 7.47 -20.80 -3.46
CA LEU A 77 8.91 -20.96 -3.67
C LEU A 77 9.74 -20.08 -2.74
N TRP A 78 9.39 -18.79 -2.63
CA TRP A 78 10.09 -17.85 -1.75
C TRP A 78 10.16 -18.33 -0.31
N ARG A 79 9.08 -18.89 0.22
CA ARG A 79 9.03 -19.40 1.59
C ARG A 79 9.85 -20.66 1.81
N SER A 80 9.93 -21.51 0.80
CA SER A 80 10.72 -22.75 0.85
C SER A 80 12.20 -22.58 0.51
N CYS A 81 12.59 -21.46 -0.12
CA CYS A 81 13.95 -21.22 -0.56
C CYS A 81 14.84 -20.75 0.61
N PRO A 82 15.90 -21.53 0.99
CA PRO A 82 16.79 -21.17 2.10
C PRO A 82 17.80 -20.09 1.72
N ALA A 83 18.19 -20.00 0.45
CA ALA A 83 19.14 -19.05 -0.09
C ALA A 83 18.38 -18.05 -0.99
N LYS A 84 18.07 -16.87 -0.46
CA LYS A 84 17.28 -15.86 -1.14
C LYS A 84 17.65 -14.44 -0.69
N PRO A 85 17.30 -13.40 -1.47
CA PRO A 85 17.41 -12.00 -1.05
C PRO A 85 16.68 -11.71 0.25
N GLY A 86 16.99 -10.60 0.90
CA GLY A 86 16.36 -10.22 2.16
C GLY A 86 14.90 -9.84 2.03
N ARG A 87 14.47 -9.46 0.83
CA ARG A 87 13.08 -9.05 0.55
C ARG A 87 12.68 -9.31 -0.89
N LEU A 88 11.42 -9.70 -1.06
CA LEU A 88 10.72 -9.76 -2.35
C LEU A 88 9.74 -8.59 -2.48
N ASN A 89 9.88 -7.81 -3.55
CA ASN A 89 8.83 -6.94 -4.05
C ASN A 89 8.16 -7.62 -5.25
N TYR A 90 6.84 -7.76 -5.19
CA TYR A 90 6.06 -8.26 -6.31
C TYR A 90 5.07 -7.19 -6.76
N LEU A 91 5.14 -6.81 -8.03
CA LEU A 91 4.34 -5.75 -8.64
C LEU A 91 3.37 -6.42 -9.61
N GLY A 92 2.10 -6.52 -9.25
CA GLY A 92 1.06 -7.08 -10.11
C GLY A 92 0.25 -5.98 -10.78
N PHE A 93 0.13 -6.01 -12.11
CA PHE A 93 -0.69 -5.07 -12.87
C PHE A 93 -1.95 -5.76 -13.37
N GLU A 94 -3.12 -5.20 -13.04
CA GLU A 94 -4.41 -5.79 -13.38
C GLU A 94 -5.44 -4.71 -13.76
N LYS A 95 -6.02 -4.84 -14.96
CA LYS A 95 -7.00 -3.88 -15.47
C LYS A 95 -8.40 -4.12 -14.90
N HIS A 96 -8.78 -5.38 -14.74
CA HIS A 96 -10.08 -5.82 -14.27
C HIS A 96 -9.92 -6.80 -13.10
N PRO A 97 -9.69 -6.30 -11.87
CA PRO A 97 -9.39 -7.16 -10.73
C PRO A 97 -10.58 -8.08 -10.39
N LEU A 98 -10.26 -9.30 -10.00
CA LEU A 98 -11.23 -10.22 -9.45
C LEU A 98 -11.72 -9.73 -8.08
N THR A 99 -12.98 -9.98 -7.79
CA THR A 99 -13.50 -9.81 -6.44
C THR A 99 -12.99 -10.92 -5.51
N ARG A 100 -13.05 -10.67 -4.20
CA ARG A 100 -12.70 -11.67 -3.20
C ARG A 100 -13.43 -13.01 -3.39
N ASN A 101 -14.72 -12.96 -3.71
CA ASN A 101 -15.53 -14.17 -3.92
C ASN A 101 -15.12 -14.91 -5.20
N GLN A 102 -14.80 -14.19 -6.25
CA GLN A 102 -14.30 -14.80 -7.50
C GLN A 102 -12.95 -15.49 -7.26
N LEU A 103 -12.04 -14.90 -6.48
CA LEU A 103 -10.78 -15.55 -6.10
C LEU A 103 -11.00 -16.82 -5.29
N LEU A 104 -11.88 -16.79 -4.28
CA LEU A 104 -12.22 -17.98 -3.48
C LEU A 104 -12.74 -19.11 -4.35
N GLU A 105 -13.61 -18.82 -5.31
CA GLU A 105 -14.16 -19.86 -6.22
C GLU A 105 -13.08 -20.36 -7.18
N THR A 106 -12.25 -19.47 -7.74
CA THR A 106 -11.15 -19.85 -8.66
C THR A 106 -10.18 -20.84 -8.01
N PHE A 107 -9.85 -20.63 -6.74
CA PHE A 107 -8.86 -21.46 -6.03
C PHE A 107 -9.46 -22.58 -5.19
N LYS A 108 -10.74 -22.85 -5.28
CA LYS A 108 -11.42 -23.86 -4.48
C LYS A 108 -10.80 -25.27 -4.58
N ALA A 109 -10.28 -25.63 -5.76
CA ALA A 109 -9.64 -26.91 -6.01
C ALA A 109 -8.13 -26.93 -5.63
N HIS A 110 -7.48 -25.79 -5.39
CA HIS A 110 -6.06 -25.69 -5.11
C HIS A 110 -5.79 -25.83 -3.59
N THR A 111 -5.90 -27.05 -3.07
CA THR A 111 -5.79 -27.32 -1.61
C THR A 111 -4.41 -26.99 -1.03
N ASP A 112 -3.36 -27.14 -1.81
CA ASP A 112 -1.96 -26.87 -1.43
C ASP A 112 -1.63 -25.37 -1.34
N LEU A 113 -2.42 -24.51 -2.00
CA LEU A 113 -2.29 -23.05 -1.93
C LEU A 113 -3.24 -22.41 -0.90
N GLN A 114 -4.15 -23.15 -0.28
CA GLN A 114 -5.14 -22.59 0.64
C GLN A 114 -4.58 -21.72 1.78
N PRO A 115 -3.46 -22.08 2.44
CA PRO A 115 -2.88 -21.21 3.46
C PRO A 115 -2.42 -19.85 2.90
N LEU A 116 -1.82 -19.83 1.70
CA LEU A 116 -1.33 -18.62 1.03
C LEU A 116 -2.49 -17.75 0.53
N ILE A 117 -3.53 -18.39 0.01
CA ILE A 117 -4.77 -17.72 -0.43
C ILE A 117 -5.45 -17.05 0.77
N THR A 118 -5.57 -17.74 1.90
CA THR A 118 -6.15 -17.19 3.13
C THR A 118 -5.39 -15.97 3.59
N GLU A 119 -4.05 -16.02 3.57
CA GLU A 119 -3.21 -14.89 3.93
C GLU A 119 -3.36 -13.72 2.95
N LEU A 120 -3.34 -13.98 1.64
CA LEU A 120 -3.57 -12.95 0.62
C LEU A 120 -4.94 -12.29 0.81
N LEU A 121 -5.98 -13.10 0.98
CA LEU A 121 -7.35 -12.63 1.15
C LEU A 121 -7.56 -11.84 2.44
N SER A 122 -6.81 -12.09 3.51
CA SER A 122 -6.92 -11.30 4.75
C SER A 122 -6.64 -9.81 4.53
N SER A 123 -5.83 -9.50 3.50
CA SER A 123 -5.44 -8.13 3.15
C SER A 123 -5.77 -7.77 1.70
N TYR A 124 -6.60 -8.56 1.02
CA TYR A 124 -6.97 -8.28 -0.38
C TYR A 124 -7.74 -6.96 -0.49
N PRO A 125 -7.36 -6.07 -1.41
CA PRO A 125 -7.87 -4.72 -1.44
C PRO A 125 -9.26 -4.60 -2.04
N GLN A 126 -9.92 -3.48 -1.78
CA GLN A 126 -11.13 -3.05 -2.47
C GLN A 126 -10.81 -2.66 -3.92
N ASN A 127 -11.81 -2.78 -4.80
CA ASN A 127 -11.65 -2.53 -6.23
C ASN A 127 -11.67 -1.02 -6.53
N SER A 128 -10.54 -0.37 -6.30
CA SER A 128 -10.30 1.02 -6.70
C SER A 128 -9.02 1.13 -7.51
N ALA A 129 -9.02 1.98 -8.55
CA ALA A 129 -7.85 2.19 -9.39
C ALA A 129 -6.67 2.76 -8.58
N GLY A 130 -5.46 2.35 -8.92
CA GLY A 130 -4.21 2.79 -8.32
C GLY A 130 -3.44 1.68 -7.62
N CYS A 131 -2.49 2.03 -6.74
CA CYS A 131 -1.60 1.08 -6.09
C CYS A 131 -2.10 0.63 -4.71
N HIS A 132 -2.25 -0.65 -4.52
CA HIS A 132 -2.63 -1.28 -3.25
C HIS A 132 -1.47 -2.11 -2.70
N ARG A 133 -0.86 -1.63 -1.63
CA ARG A 133 0.23 -2.36 -0.96
C ARG A 133 -0.30 -3.37 0.04
N ILE A 134 0.16 -4.60 -0.08
CA ILE A 134 -0.11 -5.72 0.82
C ILE A 134 1.23 -6.19 1.41
N LEU A 135 1.28 -6.35 2.71
CA LEU A 135 2.45 -6.88 3.42
C LEU A 135 2.18 -8.32 3.82
N LEU A 136 3.00 -9.25 3.33
CA LEU A 136 2.88 -10.68 3.56
C LEU A 136 4.10 -11.18 4.34
N GLY A 137 3.88 -11.54 5.59
CA GLY A 137 4.98 -11.82 6.50
C GLY A 137 5.90 -10.60 6.70
N LYS A 138 7.19 -10.84 6.93
CA LYS A 138 8.19 -9.79 7.21
C LYS A 138 9.01 -9.35 5.98
N ASP A 139 9.02 -10.16 4.92
CA ASP A 139 9.97 -10.04 3.82
C ASP A 139 9.34 -10.00 2.42
N VAL A 140 8.00 -10.04 2.31
CA VAL A 140 7.29 -9.95 1.03
C VAL A 140 6.36 -8.75 0.99
N VAL A 141 6.49 -7.96 -0.06
CA VAL A 141 5.58 -6.86 -0.38
C VAL A 141 4.94 -7.14 -1.73
N LEU A 142 3.62 -7.16 -1.77
CA LEU A 142 2.84 -7.21 -3.00
C LEU A 142 2.21 -5.84 -3.24
N ASP A 143 2.57 -5.20 -4.33
CA ASP A 143 1.94 -3.98 -4.81
C ASP A 143 1.05 -4.31 -6.01
N LEU A 144 -0.27 -4.26 -5.81
CA LEU A 144 -1.26 -4.45 -6.87
C LEU A 144 -1.61 -3.10 -7.50
N TYR A 145 -1.30 -2.94 -8.76
CA TYR A 145 -1.62 -1.78 -9.57
C TYR A 145 -2.90 -2.05 -10.36
N TYR A 146 -4.03 -1.56 -9.87
CA TYR A 146 -5.31 -1.70 -10.54
C TYR A 146 -5.52 -0.59 -11.56
N GLY A 147 -5.76 -0.96 -12.82
CA GLY A 147 -5.90 -0.08 -13.96
C GLY A 147 -5.05 -0.49 -15.16
N ASP A 148 -5.03 0.36 -16.17
CA ASP A 148 -4.25 0.13 -17.38
C ASP A 148 -2.75 0.08 -17.09
N ALA A 149 -2.09 -1.01 -17.49
CA ALA A 149 -0.68 -1.26 -17.17
C ALA A 149 0.26 -0.20 -17.78
N HIS A 150 0.00 0.24 -19.02
CA HIS A 150 0.81 1.29 -19.65
C HIS A 150 0.69 2.60 -18.89
N GLN A 151 -0.54 2.99 -18.52
CA GLN A 151 -0.77 4.20 -17.72
C GLN A 151 -0.08 4.10 -16.35
N GLN A 152 -0.18 2.96 -15.67
CA GLN A 152 0.44 2.77 -14.37
C GLN A 152 1.99 2.83 -14.44
N LEU A 153 2.60 2.25 -15.47
CA LEU A 153 4.04 2.25 -15.65
C LEU A 153 4.59 3.62 -16.09
N THR A 154 3.84 4.38 -16.90
CA THR A 154 4.32 5.67 -17.46
C THR A 154 4.04 6.87 -16.57
N THR A 155 2.95 6.85 -15.79
CA THR A 155 2.59 7.98 -14.92
C THR A 155 3.28 7.98 -13.57
N ARG A 156 3.91 6.89 -13.19
CA ARG A 156 4.64 6.74 -11.94
C ARG A 156 6.16 6.72 -12.23
N TYR A 157 6.94 7.16 -11.28
CA TYR A 157 8.39 7.42 -11.31
C TYR A 157 9.30 6.23 -11.72
N TRP A 158 8.79 5.25 -12.46
CA TRP A 158 9.51 4.05 -12.87
C TRP A 158 10.70 4.33 -13.79
N ASP A 159 10.58 5.35 -14.63
CA ASP A 159 11.65 5.83 -15.53
C ASP A 159 12.86 6.41 -14.79
N ARG A 160 12.70 6.68 -13.48
CA ARG A 160 13.75 7.28 -12.65
C ARG A 160 14.50 6.26 -11.79
N CYS A 161 13.96 5.07 -11.66
CA CYS A 161 14.50 4.03 -10.80
C CYS A 161 14.23 2.67 -11.42
N PRO A 162 15.04 2.22 -12.40
CA PRO A 162 14.92 0.86 -12.89
C PRO A 162 15.02 -0.09 -11.71
N ALA A 163 13.92 -0.78 -11.42
CA ALA A 163 13.81 -1.53 -10.19
C ALA A 163 13.51 -3.01 -10.40
N VAL A 164 13.10 -3.41 -11.61
CA VAL A 164 12.59 -4.76 -11.88
C VAL A 164 13.75 -5.70 -12.24
N ASP A 165 13.84 -6.79 -11.50
CA ASP A 165 14.80 -7.87 -11.73
C ASP A 165 14.25 -8.95 -12.66
N SER A 166 12.94 -9.22 -12.60
CA SER A 166 12.28 -10.23 -13.44
C SER A 166 10.90 -9.80 -13.87
N TRP A 167 10.57 -10.05 -15.14
CA TRP A 167 9.26 -9.78 -15.71
C TRP A 167 8.50 -11.06 -16.01
N PHE A 168 7.24 -11.11 -15.62
CA PHE A 168 6.27 -12.10 -16.02
C PHE A 168 5.30 -11.43 -17.01
N LEU A 169 5.44 -11.72 -18.30
CA LEU A 169 4.52 -11.25 -19.32
C LEU A 169 3.41 -12.27 -19.49
N ASP A 170 2.40 -12.09 -18.69
CA ASP A 170 1.18 -12.89 -18.68
C ASP A 170 -0.02 -12.05 -19.16
N GLY A 171 -1.22 -12.56 -19.00
CA GLY A 171 -2.45 -11.94 -19.46
C GLY A 171 -3.04 -12.67 -20.66
N PHE A 172 -4.18 -12.18 -21.15
CA PHE A 172 -4.89 -12.79 -22.27
C PHE A 172 -4.10 -12.71 -23.57
N THR A 173 -4.40 -13.63 -24.50
CA THR A 173 -3.67 -13.77 -25.74
C THR A 173 -3.54 -12.43 -26.51
N PRO A 174 -2.44 -12.20 -27.22
CA PRO A 174 -2.20 -10.91 -27.92
C PRO A 174 -3.29 -10.47 -28.88
N ASN A 175 -4.03 -11.42 -29.45
CA ASN A 175 -5.14 -11.11 -30.35
C ASN A 175 -6.40 -10.64 -29.59
N GLN A 176 -6.59 -11.10 -28.34
CA GLN A 176 -7.75 -10.78 -27.50
C GLN A 176 -7.50 -9.55 -26.64
N ASN A 177 -6.25 -9.26 -26.32
CA ASN A 177 -5.86 -8.11 -25.48
C ASN A 177 -4.64 -7.37 -26.08
N PRO A 178 -4.77 -6.74 -27.26
CA PRO A 178 -3.63 -6.11 -27.95
C PRO A 178 -2.99 -4.98 -27.13
N ASP A 179 -3.73 -4.29 -26.28
CA ASP A 179 -3.23 -3.18 -25.47
C ASP A 179 -2.09 -3.62 -24.52
N LEU A 180 -2.17 -4.84 -23.99
CA LEU A 180 -1.15 -5.41 -23.09
C LEU A 180 0.13 -5.83 -23.84
N TRP A 181 0.11 -5.84 -25.17
CA TRP A 181 1.20 -6.29 -26.04
C TRP A 181 1.67 -5.18 -27.00
N SER A 182 1.53 -3.90 -26.59
CA SER A 182 1.86 -2.73 -27.40
C SER A 182 3.35 -2.36 -27.33
N GLU A 183 3.85 -1.64 -28.34
CA GLU A 183 5.22 -1.16 -28.39
C GLU A 183 5.52 -0.14 -27.28
N GLU A 184 4.52 0.67 -26.93
CA GLU A 184 4.60 1.63 -25.83
C GLU A 184 4.81 0.91 -24.49
N LEU A 185 4.13 -0.21 -24.29
CA LEU A 185 4.27 -1.01 -23.07
C LEU A 185 5.66 -1.67 -23.01
N TYR A 186 6.18 -2.20 -24.12
CA TYR A 186 7.54 -2.74 -24.15
C TYR A 186 8.59 -1.68 -23.85
N SER A 187 8.40 -0.45 -24.33
CA SER A 187 9.27 0.69 -23.99
C SER A 187 9.22 1.01 -22.49
N ALA A 188 8.04 0.96 -21.86
CA ALA A 188 7.89 1.17 -20.43
C ALA A 188 8.55 0.04 -19.62
N ILE A 189 8.42 -1.23 -20.04
CA ILE A 189 9.09 -2.38 -19.45
C ILE A 189 10.61 -2.20 -19.50
N ALA A 190 11.18 -1.85 -20.66
CA ALA A 190 12.62 -1.64 -20.82
C ALA A 190 13.15 -0.54 -19.88
N LYS A 191 12.47 0.60 -19.79
CA LYS A 191 12.82 1.71 -18.89
C LYS A 191 12.78 1.34 -17.42
N SER A 192 11.91 0.40 -17.05
CA SER A 192 11.74 -0.07 -15.68
C SER A 192 12.65 -1.26 -15.34
N SER A 193 13.39 -1.80 -16.31
CA SER A 193 14.25 -2.97 -16.15
C SER A 193 15.64 -2.60 -15.67
N LYS A 194 16.18 -3.36 -14.73
CA LYS A 194 17.62 -3.33 -14.42
C LYS A 194 18.42 -3.98 -15.55
N SER A 195 19.67 -3.58 -15.74
CA SER A 195 20.59 -4.33 -16.57
C SER A 195 20.72 -5.77 -16.06
N GLY A 196 20.62 -6.75 -16.94
CA GLY A 196 20.60 -8.19 -16.58
C GLY A 196 19.26 -8.73 -16.12
N SER A 197 18.19 -7.92 -16.15
CA SER A 197 16.84 -8.42 -15.79
C SER A 197 16.38 -9.48 -16.79
N SER A 198 15.60 -10.44 -16.28
CA SER A 198 15.00 -11.51 -17.06
C SER A 198 13.54 -11.23 -17.39
N LEU A 199 13.05 -11.87 -18.43
CA LEU A 199 11.65 -11.83 -18.83
C LEU A 199 11.22 -13.17 -19.38
N SER A 200 10.05 -13.63 -19.00
CA SER A 200 9.43 -14.83 -19.60
C SER A 200 7.97 -14.59 -19.98
N SER A 201 7.51 -15.35 -20.97
CA SER A 201 6.13 -15.30 -21.45
C SER A 201 5.74 -16.62 -22.11
N TYR A 202 4.49 -16.99 -21.95
CA TYR A 202 3.90 -18.11 -22.70
C TYR A 202 3.71 -17.79 -24.19
N SER A 203 3.64 -16.50 -24.54
CA SER A 203 3.37 -16.05 -25.91
C SER A 203 4.63 -15.98 -26.76
N VAL A 204 4.66 -16.74 -27.84
CA VAL A 204 5.76 -16.74 -28.84
C VAL A 204 5.43 -15.94 -30.09
N ALA A 205 4.40 -15.11 -30.06
CA ALA A 205 3.94 -14.33 -31.20
C ALA A 205 5.07 -13.48 -31.80
N GLY A 206 5.11 -13.42 -33.13
CA GLY A 206 6.22 -12.75 -33.84
C GLY A 206 6.35 -11.26 -33.53
N HIS A 207 5.23 -10.55 -33.33
CA HIS A 207 5.23 -9.13 -32.98
C HIS A 207 5.72 -8.91 -31.54
N VAL A 208 5.35 -9.75 -30.58
CA VAL A 208 5.84 -9.70 -29.19
C VAL A 208 7.37 -9.83 -29.18
N ARG A 209 7.90 -10.86 -29.87
CA ARG A 209 9.34 -11.07 -29.95
C ARG A 209 10.07 -9.88 -30.55
N ARG A 210 9.60 -9.38 -31.71
CA ARG A 210 10.21 -8.22 -32.37
C ARG A 210 10.11 -6.94 -31.54
N GLY A 211 8.96 -6.72 -30.89
CA GLY A 211 8.76 -5.56 -30.00
C GLY A 211 9.74 -5.55 -28.83
N LEU A 212 9.92 -6.68 -28.15
CA LEU A 212 10.91 -6.81 -27.07
C LEU A 212 12.36 -6.64 -27.57
N GLN A 213 12.70 -7.21 -28.75
CA GLN A 213 14.02 -7.02 -29.36
C GLN A 213 14.29 -5.56 -29.71
N ALA A 214 13.29 -4.83 -30.21
CA ALA A 214 13.41 -3.42 -30.58
C ALA A 214 13.75 -2.51 -29.39
N VAL A 215 13.37 -2.91 -28.17
CA VAL A 215 13.64 -2.14 -26.94
C VAL A 215 14.84 -2.67 -26.13
N GLY A 216 15.63 -3.58 -26.71
CA GLY A 216 16.93 -4.00 -26.12
C GLY A 216 16.92 -5.32 -25.34
N PHE A 217 15.86 -6.12 -25.44
CA PHE A 217 15.89 -7.48 -24.92
C PHE A 217 16.50 -8.47 -25.91
N ASP A 218 17.41 -9.32 -25.43
CA ASP A 218 17.86 -10.51 -26.17
C ASP A 218 16.84 -11.62 -25.94
N VAL A 219 16.10 -11.97 -27.01
CA VAL A 219 14.91 -12.84 -26.92
C VAL A 219 15.20 -14.20 -27.54
N THR A 220 15.01 -15.25 -26.76
CA THR A 220 15.16 -16.65 -27.14
C THR A 220 13.84 -17.41 -27.04
N ARG A 221 13.73 -18.49 -27.80
CA ARG A 221 12.65 -19.49 -27.66
C ARG A 221 13.17 -20.67 -26.83
N SER A 222 12.38 -21.07 -25.86
CA SER A 222 12.64 -22.25 -25.05
C SER A 222 11.51 -23.25 -25.17
N GLU A 223 11.67 -24.44 -24.64
CA GLU A 223 10.62 -25.44 -24.54
C GLU A 223 9.45 -24.90 -23.74
N GLY A 224 8.23 -25.05 -24.28
CA GLY A 224 7.00 -24.65 -23.63
C GLY A 224 6.45 -25.75 -22.71
N PHE A 225 5.27 -25.51 -22.14
CA PHE A 225 4.61 -26.45 -21.24
C PHE A 225 3.47 -27.20 -21.97
N SER A 226 3.39 -28.52 -21.75
CA SER A 226 2.33 -29.38 -22.26
C SER A 226 2.10 -29.22 -23.79
N ARG A 227 0.95 -28.71 -24.21
CA ARG A 227 0.56 -28.53 -25.62
C ARG A 227 1.25 -27.35 -26.30
N LYS A 228 1.80 -26.41 -25.53
CA LYS A 228 2.54 -25.25 -26.05
C LYS A 228 3.99 -25.64 -26.31
N ARG A 229 4.36 -25.76 -27.60
CA ARG A 229 5.71 -26.20 -28.00
C ARG A 229 6.84 -25.29 -27.54
N HIS A 230 6.55 -24.00 -27.42
CA HIS A 230 7.56 -22.98 -27.12
C HIS A 230 7.02 -21.93 -26.17
N MET A 231 7.95 -21.34 -25.39
CA MET A 231 7.77 -20.12 -24.60
C MET A 231 8.85 -19.11 -24.98
N LEU A 232 8.70 -17.86 -24.59
CA LEU A 232 9.75 -16.84 -24.68
C LEU A 232 10.51 -16.69 -23.37
N ARG A 233 11.83 -16.61 -23.50
CA ARG A 233 12.73 -16.10 -22.46
C ARG A 233 13.51 -14.94 -23.02
N ALA A 234 13.80 -13.92 -22.21
CA ALA A 234 14.60 -12.80 -22.63
C ALA A 234 15.47 -12.24 -21.50
N ARG A 235 16.57 -11.59 -21.88
CA ARG A 235 17.46 -10.86 -20.99
C ARG A 235 17.63 -9.44 -21.48
N PHE A 236 17.57 -8.50 -20.57
CA PHE A 236 17.78 -7.09 -20.86
C PHE A 236 19.24 -6.74 -20.71
N ASN A 237 19.95 -6.55 -21.82
CA ASN A 237 21.40 -6.34 -21.84
C ASN A 237 21.80 -4.88 -22.15
N SER A 238 20.81 -3.99 -22.28
CA SER A 238 21.12 -2.59 -22.56
C SER A 238 21.70 -1.90 -21.31
N PRO A 239 22.79 -1.16 -21.42
CA PRO A 239 23.26 -0.31 -20.35
C PRO A 239 22.35 0.92 -20.28
N THR A 240 21.16 0.76 -19.73
CA THR A 240 20.41 1.92 -19.29
C THR A 240 21.04 2.41 -17.97
N ALA A 241 22.10 3.21 -18.09
CA ALA A 241 22.24 4.26 -17.11
C ALA A 241 20.88 5.02 -17.16
N PRO A 242 20.16 5.17 -16.04
CA PRO A 242 19.04 6.08 -16.03
C PRO A 242 19.61 7.37 -16.63
N GLU A 243 19.02 7.86 -17.74
CA GLU A 243 19.26 9.24 -18.12
C GLU A 243 19.08 9.99 -16.82
N GLU A 244 20.12 10.70 -16.37
CA GLU A 244 20.01 11.55 -15.19
C GLU A 244 18.74 12.34 -15.44
N SER A 245 17.64 11.94 -14.80
CA SER A 245 16.37 12.58 -15.05
C SER A 245 16.64 14.00 -14.61
N SER A 246 16.80 14.87 -15.58
CA SER A 246 17.00 16.29 -15.40
C SER A 246 15.72 16.93 -14.85
N SER A 247 15.14 16.28 -13.85
CA SER A 247 14.10 16.92 -13.06
C SER A 247 14.74 18.16 -12.48
N SER A 248 14.42 19.30 -13.08
CA SER A 248 14.83 20.63 -12.61
C SER A 248 14.42 20.89 -11.15
N LYS A 249 13.69 19.95 -10.56
CA LYS A 249 13.10 20.06 -9.22
C LYS A 249 13.85 19.15 -8.23
N PRO A 250 14.74 19.70 -7.39
CA PRO A 250 15.60 18.92 -6.51
C PRO A 250 14.86 18.06 -5.48
N TRP A 251 13.61 18.40 -5.15
CA TRP A 251 12.80 17.61 -4.21
C TRP A 251 12.25 16.29 -4.77
N PHE A 252 12.39 16.05 -6.06
CA PHE A 252 12.08 14.76 -6.67
C PHE A 252 13.32 13.87 -6.87
N ARG A 253 14.50 14.38 -6.54
CA ARG A 253 15.73 13.58 -6.62
C ARG A 253 15.76 12.59 -5.45
N LEU A 254 16.02 11.32 -5.76
CA LEU A 254 16.30 10.34 -4.73
C LEU A 254 17.64 10.67 -4.06
N PRO A 255 17.77 10.47 -2.75
CA PRO A 255 19.05 10.65 -2.08
C PRO A 255 20.10 9.70 -2.67
N ASP A 256 21.27 10.24 -2.97
CA ASP A 256 22.42 9.47 -3.44
C ASP A 256 23.35 9.20 -2.23
N PHE A 257 22.95 8.24 -1.40
CA PHE A 257 23.76 7.77 -0.30
C PHE A 257 23.56 6.26 -0.06
N GLU A 258 24.64 5.61 0.29
CA GLU A 258 24.63 4.19 0.63
C GLU A 258 24.32 3.99 2.11
N ILE A 259 23.33 3.17 2.41
CA ILE A 259 22.96 2.77 3.77
C ILE A 259 23.70 1.47 4.10
N LYS A 260 24.56 1.51 5.13
CA LYS A 260 25.42 0.37 5.50
C LYS A 260 24.85 -0.46 6.64
N ASN A 261 24.36 0.18 7.69
CA ASN A 261 24.01 -0.50 8.95
C ASN A 261 22.52 -0.50 9.25
N LYS A 262 21.69 0.15 8.42
CA LYS A 262 20.24 0.31 8.64
C LYS A 262 19.89 0.83 10.04
N LYS A 263 20.64 1.81 10.54
CA LYS A 263 20.37 2.50 11.80
C LYS A 263 19.62 3.80 11.55
N VAL A 264 18.53 4.00 12.26
CA VAL A 264 17.70 5.21 12.14
C VAL A 264 17.27 5.72 13.51
N VAL A 265 17.28 7.04 13.65
CA VAL A 265 16.67 7.73 14.79
C VAL A 265 15.40 8.43 14.33
N VAL A 266 14.30 8.19 15.02
CA VAL A 266 13.02 8.86 14.83
C VAL A 266 12.81 9.82 16.01
N ILE A 267 12.61 11.10 15.72
CA ILE A 267 12.40 12.13 16.74
C ILE A 267 10.93 12.43 16.86
N GLY A 268 10.34 12.08 18.00
CA GLY A 268 8.93 12.21 18.34
C GLY A 268 8.16 10.89 18.35
N ALA A 269 7.52 10.58 19.48
CA ALA A 269 6.73 9.37 19.70
C ALA A 269 5.21 9.62 19.59
N GLY A 270 4.79 10.45 18.63
CA GLY A 270 3.40 10.55 18.18
C GLY A 270 3.08 9.52 17.09
N LEU A 271 1.84 9.51 16.55
CA LEU A 271 1.41 8.58 15.50
C LEU A 271 2.36 8.53 14.30
N ALA A 272 2.82 9.66 13.82
CA ALA A 272 3.73 9.73 12.67
C ALA A 272 5.07 9.04 12.97
N GLY A 273 5.66 9.31 14.14
CA GLY A 273 6.93 8.72 14.54
C GLY A 273 6.80 7.21 14.80
N CYS A 274 5.80 6.79 15.57
CA CYS A 274 5.60 5.37 15.90
C CYS A 274 5.28 4.53 14.65
N SER A 275 4.43 5.01 13.75
CA SER A 275 4.11 4.29 12.50
C SER A 275 5.31 4.19 11.56
N THR A 276 6.14 5.24 11.49
CA THR A 276 7.37 5.23 10.71
C THR A 276 8.40 4.28 11.30
N ALA A 277 8.58 4.32 12.63
CA ALA A 277 9.46 3.42 13.35
C ALA A 277 9.09 1.95 13.11
N TYR A 278 7.81 1.61 13.27
CA TYR A 278 7.30 0.27 13.02
C TYR A 278 7.52 -0.17 11.57
N SER A 279 7.21 0.71 10.61
CA SER A 279 7.41 0.42 9.19
C SER A 279 8.87 0.13 8.83
N LEU A 280 9.81 0.84 9.44
CA LEU A 280 11.25 0.62 9.24
C LEU A 280 11.73 -0.64 9.97
N ALA A 281 11.29 -0.86 11.21
CA ALA A 281 11.63 -2.04 11.99
C ALA A 281 11.20 -3.34 11.31
N LYS A 282 9.99 -3.38 10.74
CA LYS A 282 9.51 -4.50 9.89
C LYS A 282 10.38 -4.72 8.65
N ARG A 283 11.15 -3.71 8.23
CA ARG A 283 12.11 -3.79 7.11
C ARG A 283 13.54 -4.09 7.56
N GLY A 284 13.73 -4.50 8.82
CA GLY A 284 15.01 -4.89 9.38
C GLY A 284 15.91 -3.73 9.82
N TRP A 285 15.35 -2.52 9.93
CA TRP A 285 16.08 -1.39 10.50
C TRP A 285 16.14 -1.49 12.02
N GLN A 286 17.26 -1.06 12.60
CA GLN A 286 17.39 -0.77 14.02
C GLN A 286 16.93 0.66 14.26
N VAL A 287 15.85 0.82 15.00
CA VAL A 287 15.18 2.11 15.18
C VAL A 287 15.30 2.55 16.63
N GLU A 288 15.79 3.76 16.87
CA GLU A 288 15.66 4.41 18.17
C GLU A 288 14.67 5.57 18.06
N VAL A 289 13.62 5.55 18.88
CA VAL A 289 12.63 6.63 18.97
C VAL A 289 12.98 7.50 20.16
N LEU A 290 13.26 8.79 19.92
CA LEU A 290 13.55 9.79 20.95
C LEU A 290 12.31 10.65 21.19
N GLU A 291 11.83 10.69 22.44
CA GLU A 291 10.69 11.51 22.84
C GLU A 291 11.10 12.45 24.00
N LYS A 292 10.78 13.73 23.85
CA LYS A 292 11.10 14.76 24.87
C LYS A 292 10.32 14.59 26.16
N ALA A 293 9.09 14.07 26.08
CA ALA A 293 8.21 13.87 27.23
C ALA A 293 8.51 12.57 27.95
N GLY A 294 8.00 12.45 29.18
CA GLY A 294 8.06 11.21 29.98
C GLY A 294 7.06 10.13 29.55
N ASP A 295 6.28 10.36 28.50
CA ASP A 295 5.32 9.42 27.93
C ASP A 295 5.14 9.69 26.43
N ILE A 296 4.66 8.72 25.69
CA ILE A 296 4.35 8.83 24.26
C ILE A 296 3.05 9.62 24.03
N CYS A 297 2.84 10.08 22.80
CA CYS A 297 1.61 10.78 22.39
C CYS A 297 1.31 12.07 23.19
N GLY A 298 2.31 12.77 23.70
CA GLY A 298 2.13 13.99 24.48
C GLY A 298 1.57 15.21 23.72
N GLY A 299 1.50 15.16 22.39
CA GLY A 299 0.98 16.22 21.51
C GLY A 299 -0.40 15.91 20.93
N ALA A 300 -0.60 16.24 19.65
CA ALA A 300 -1.86 16.05 18.92
C ALA A 300 -2.34 14.59 18.89
N SER A 301 -1.45 13.62 19.05
CA SER A 301 -1.76 12.19 19.14
C SER A 301 -2.28 11.75 20.53
N GLY A 302 -2.32 12.63 21.54
CA GLY A 302 -2.80 12.33 22.88
C GLY A 302 -4.32 12.40 23.06
N ILE A 303 -5.09 12.48 21.98
CA ILE A 303 -6.55 12.49 22.04
C ILE A 303 -7.09 11.07 22.31
N PRO A 304 -8.22 10.92 23.04
CA PRO A 304 -8.74 9.61 23.39
C PRO A 304 -9.27 8.80 22.21
N GLN A 305 -9.84 9.47 21.22
CA GLN A 305 -10.39 8.81 20.03
C GLN A 305 -10.10 9.64 18.78
N MET A 306 -9.77 8.97 17.70
CA MET A 306 -9.51 9.55 16.37
C MET A 306 -10.31 8.79 15.32
N ALA A 307 -10.96 9.49 14.40
CA ALA A 307 -11.68 8.88 13.29
C ALA A 307 -10.73 8.60 12.12
N LEU A 308 -10.80 7.38 11.59
CA LEU A 308 -10.23 7.02 10.31
C LEU A 308 -11.30 7.12 9.23
N ARG A 309 -11.15 8.06 8.32
CA ARG A 309 -12.05 8.24 7.18
C ARG A 309 -11.30 8.80 5.98
N ASN A 310 -11.81 8.56 4.77
CA ASN A 310 -11.27 9.16 3.57
C ASN A 310 -11.57 10.66 3.50
N ARG A 311 -10.70 11.40 2.83
CA ARG A 311 -10.96 12.78 2.42
C ARG A 311 -11.59 12.79 1.05
N PHE A 312 -12.73 13.46 0.90
CA PHE A 312 -13.44 13.56 -0.37
C PHE A 312 -12.78 14.54 -1.35
N PHE A 313 -12.74 14.12 -2.60
CA PHE A 313 -12.34 14.93 -3.73
C PHE A 313 -13.41 14.80 -4.83
N ARG A 314 -13.69 15.90 -5.51
CA ARG A 314 -14.68 15.97 -6.59
C ARG A 314 -14.13 15.58 -7.95
N LYS A 315 -12.83 15.37 -8.05
CA LYS A 315 -12.11 15.00 -9.27
C LYS A 315 -11.09 13.93 -8.96
N HIS A 316 -10.87 13.09 -9.94
CA HIS A 316 -9.74 12.16 -9.90
C HIS A 316 -8.45 12.96 -10.11
N ILE A 317 -7.70 13.16 -9.06
CA ILE A 317 -6.41 13.84 -9.03
C ILE A 317 -5.42 13.02 -8.19
N PRO A 318 -4.11 13.15 -8.37
CA PRO A 318 -3.13 12.36 -7.59
C PRO A 318 -3.31 12.45 -6.08
N MET A 319 -3.74 13.61 -5.57
CA MET A 319 -4.03 13.79 -4.16
C MET A 319 -5.23 12.93 -3.69
N ALA A 320 -6.26 12.78 -4.53
CA ALA A 320 -7.43 11.94 -4.23
C ALA A 320 -7.03 10.45 -4.13
N GLU A 321 -6.19 9.98 -5.06
CA GLU A 321 -5.64 8.63 -5.00
C GLU A 321 -4.80 8.42 -3.74
N PHE A 322 -3.90 9.36 -3.43
CA PHE A 322 -3.04 9.26 -2.24
C PHE A 322 -3.86 9.12 -0.95
N PHE A 323 -4.89 9.96 -0.77
CA PHE A 323 -5.75 9.88 0.41
C PHE A 323 -6.57 8.60 0.46
N LEU A 324 -7.12 8.16 -0.68
CA LEU A 324 -7.89 6.93 -0.76
C LEU A 324 -7.02 5.71 -0.40
N HIS A 325 -5.86 5.56 -1.04
CA HIS A 325 -4.98 4.42 -0.79
C HIS A 325 -4.36 4.43 0.60
N SER A 326 -4.02 5.62 1.14
CA SER A 326 -3.58 5.76 2.53
C SER A 326 -4.66 5.34 3.52
N PHE A 327 -5.92 5.75 3.27
CA PHE A 327 -7.08 5.35 4.08
C PHE A 327 -7.29 3.83 4.06
N LEU A 328 -7.36 3.23 2.87
CA LEU A 328 -7.58 1.79 2.70
C LEU A 328 -6.41 0.96 3.27
N PHE A 329 -5.18 1.43 3.09
CA PHE A 329 -4.01 0.79 3.70
C PHE A 329 -4.09 0.83 5.23
N ALA A 330 -4.41 2.00 5.81
CA ALA A 330 -4.53 2.15 7.26
C ALA A 330 -5.64 1.28 7.83
N ALA A 331 -6.82 1.24 7.20
CA ALA A 331 -7.94 0.40 7.65
C ALA A 331 -7.57 -1.08 7.73
N ARG A 332 -6.92 -1.62 6.68
CA ARG A 332 -6.42 -3.01 6.67
C ARG A 332 -5.36 -3.25 7.75
N GLN A 333 -4.37 -2.33 7.86
CA GLN A 333 -3.32 -2.47 8.87
C GLN A 333 -3.87 -2.43 10.29
N TYR A 334 -4.82 -1.56 10.58
CA TYR A 334 -5.42 -1.46 11.92
C TYR A 334 -6.24 -2.71 12.26
N SER A 335 -7.00 -3.24 11.30
CA SER A 335 -7.75 -4.48 11.50
C SER A 335 -6.82 -5.67 11.76
N ASN A 336 -5.72 -5.80 10.99
CA ASN A 336 -4.75 -6.86 11.21
C ASN A 336 -4.03 -6.68 12.57
N LEU A 337 -3.59 -5.46 12.88
CA LEU A 337 -2.89 -5.17 14.13
C LEU A 337 -3.78 -5.40 15.37
N ALA A 338 -5.08 -5.11 15.30
CA ALA A 338 -6.03 -5.35 16.39
C ALA A 338 -6.23 -6.85 16.66
N ASN A 339 -6.07 -7.71 15.64
CA ASN A 339 -6.08 -9.16 15.81
C ASN A 339 -4.80 -9.68 16.49
N GLU A 340 -3.67 -8.99 16.30
CA GLU A 340 -2.37 -9.36 16.88
C GLU A 340 -2.16 -8.78 18.28
N HIS A 341 -2.70 -7.58 18.54
CA HIS A 341 -2.50 -6.80 19.78
C HIS A 341 -3.86 -6.48 20.43
N ALA A 342 -4.30 -7.31 21.35
CA ALA A 342 -5.60 -7.15 22.03
C ALA A 342 -5.75 -5.82 22.80
N ALA A 343 -4.65 -5.17 23.19
CA ALA A 343 -4.65 -3.86 23.86
C ALA A 343 -4.92 -2.69 22.88
N PHE A 344 -4.80 -2.90 21.59
CA PHE A 344 -5.08 -1.86 20.60
C PHE A 344 -6.59 -1.67 20.43
N SER A 345 -7.07 -0.48 20.78
CA SER A 345 -8.50 -0.11 20.64
C SER A 345 -8.74 0.41 19.21
N TRP A 346 -9.23 -0.47 18.35
CA TRP A 346 -9.74 -0.18 17.01
C TRP A 346 -11.17 -0.68 16.89
N GLN A 347 -12.08 0.20 16.48
CA GLN A 347 -13.45 -0.17 16.15
C GLN A 347 -13.73 0.16 14.69
N ALA A 348 -13.71 -0.87 13.84
CA ALA A 348 -14.30 -0.81 12.51
C ALA A 348 -15.83 -0.68 12.64
N GLY A 349 -16.49 -0.16 11.64
CA GLY A 349 -17.95 0.01 11.66
C GLY A 349 -18.39 1.27 10.92
N GLY A 350 -17.46 1.83 10.15
CA GLY A 350 -17.68 3.00 9.33
C GLY A 350 -17.63 4.32 10.11
N VAL A 351 -17.68 5.39 9.32
CA VAL A 351 -17.87 6.78 9.79
C VAL A 351 -18.98 7.39 8.96
N LEU A 352 -20.01 7.92 9.62
CA LEU A 352 -21.10 8.66 8.98
C LEU A 352 -20.73 10.13 8.89
N GLN A 353 -20.55 10.64 7.69
CA GLN A 353 -20.34 12.06 7.45
C GLN A 353 -21.65 12.70 6.98
N LEU A 354 -22.22 13.61 7.79
CA LEU A 354 -23.49 14.25 7.48
C LEU A 354 -23.41 15.12 6.21
N ASP A 355 -24.42 15.03 5.36
CA ASP A 355 -24.53 15.80 4.10
C ASP A 355 -24.34 17.31 4.33
N ALA A 356 -24.92 17.87 5.38
CA ALA A 356 -24.78 19.27 5.73
C ALA A 356 -23.32 19.70 5.96
N ALA A 357 -22.47 18.80 6.49
CA ALA A 357 -21.04 19.05 6.68
C ALA A 357 -20.24 18.98 5.38
N VAL A 358 -20.69 18.16 4.42
CA VAL A 358 -20.07 18.05 3.09
C VAL A 358 -20.36 19.28 2.25
N ASN A 359 -21.58 19.78 2.35
CA ASN A 359 -22.11 20.78 1.43
C ASN A 359 -21.67 22.22 1.74
N LYS A 360 -21.40 22.58 2.99
CA LYS A 360 -21.00 23.95 3.43
C LYS A 360 -21.55 25.08 2.52
N GLY A 361 -22.87 25.01 2.21
CA GLY A 361 -23.56 26.00 1.40
C GLY A 361 -23.31 25.95 -0.12
N LYS A 362 -22.63 24.93 -0.65
CA LYS A 362 -22.47 24.69 -2.10
C LYS A 362 -23.26 23.45 -2.49
N SER A 363 -24.06 23.52 -3.55
CA SER A 363 -24.71 22.35 -4.17
C SER A 363 -23.66 21.29 -4.48
N PHE A 364 -23.76 20.14 -3.83
CA PHE A 364 -22.85 19.03 -4.01
C PHE A 364 -23.56 17.99 -4.88
N ASP A 365 -22.98 17.71 -6.04
CA ASP A 365 -23.51 16.67 -6.89
C ASP A 365 -23.09 15.29 -6.32
N SER A 366 -24.05 14.63 -5.66
CA SER A 366 -23.87 13.29 -5.09
C SER A 366 -23.45 12.28 -6.16
N ALA A 367 -23.97 12.39 -7.37
CA ALA A 367 -23.67 11.50 -8.48
C ALA A 367 -22.17 11.52 -8.84
N THR A 368 -21.50 12.66 -8.70
CA THR A 368 -20.05 12.76 -8.91
C THR A 368 -19.26 11.90 -7.92
N LEU A 369 -19.64 11.87 -6.63
CA LEU A 369 -18.93 11.04 -5.64
C LEU A 369 -19.23 9.55 -5.84
N GLU A 370 -20.48 9.20 -6.09
CA GLU A 370 -20.91 7.82 -6.35
C GLU A 370 -20.23 7.24 -7.60
N ALA A 371 -19.96 8.09 -8.61
CA ALA A 371 -19.18 7.69 -9.78
C ALA A 371 -17.69 7.52 -9.52
N LEU A 372 -17.12 8.30 -8.57
CA LEU A 372 -15.68 8.30 -8.30
C LEU A 372 -15.22 7.21 -7.33
N TYR A 373 -16.03 6.88 -6.31
CA TYR A 373 -15.64 5.97 -5.24
C TYR A 373 -16.40 4.64 -5.32
N PRO A 374 -15.75 3.49 -5.04
CA PRO A 374 -16.45 2.23 -4.84
C PRO A 374 -17.47 2.33 -3.71
N GLU A 375 -18.56 1.59 -3.84
CA GLU A 375 -19.69 1.67 -2.89
C GLU A 375 -19.33 1.16 -1.49
N ASP A 376 -18.46 0.16 -1.39
CA ASP A 376 -17.92 -0.35 -0.14
C ASP A 376 -17.01 0.65 0.59
N VAL A 377 -16.38 1.55 -0.17
CA VAL A 377 -15.53 2.63 0.37
C VAL A 377 -16.34 3.85 0.76
N LEU A 378 -17.28 4.24 -0.10
CA LEU A 378 -18.08 5.43 0.07
C LEU A 378 -19.44 5.28 -0.58
N ARG A 379 -20.51 5.37 0.21
CA ARG A 379 -21.87 5.38 -0.30
C ARG A 379 -22.75 6.39 0.44
N ARG A 380 -23.73 6.91 -0.24
CA ARG A 380 -24.77 7.71 0.39
C ARG A 380 -25.75 6.80 1.11
N VAL A 381 -26.18 7.22 2.31
CA VAL A 381 -27.18 6.53 3.13
C VAL A 381 -28.28 7.50 3.48
N SER A 382 -29.53 7.03 3.48
CA SER A 382 -30.68 7.81 3.89
C SER A 382 -30.64 8.18 5.38
N CYS A 383 -31.38 9.20 5.76
CA CYS A 383 -31.53 9.60 7.15
C CYS A 383 -31.96 8.44 8.07
N ASP A 384 -32.89 7.61 7.62
CA ASP A 384 -33.37 6.45 8.39
C ASP A 384 -32.30 5.38 8.54
N GLU A 385 -31.62 5.03 7.45
CA GLU A 385 -30.50 4.07 7.46
C GLU A 385 -29.35 4.56 8.36
N ALA A 386 -28.96 5.83 8.20
CA ALA A 386 -27.90 6.45 9.00
C ALA A 386 -28.29 6.49 10.51
N SER A 387 -29.57 6.71 10.83
CA SER A 387 -30.07 6.68 12.21
C SER A 387 -29.98 5.26 12.80
N VAL A 388 -30.35 4.24 12.05
CA VAL A 388 -30.23 2.83 12.48
C VAL A 388 -28.77 2.45 12.69
N MET A 389 -27.90 2.79 11.74
CA MET A 389 -26.47 2.49 11.81
C MET A 389 -25.80 3.18 13.00
N SER A 390 -26.10 4.46 13.20
CA SER A 390 -25.49 5.23 14.30
C SER A 390 -26.04 4.90 15.68
N GLY A 391 -27.26 4.37 15.76
CA GLY A 391 -27.99 4.25 17.04
C GLY A 391 -28.48 5.59 17.59
N ALA A 392 -28.47 6.65 16.78
CA ALA A 392 -28.92 7.98 17.15
C ALA A 392 -29.85 8.53 16.06
N ARG A 393 -30.91 9.25 16.46
CA ARG A 393 -31.82 9.89 15.51
C ARG A 393 -31.10 11.04 14.80
N LEU A 394 -30.93 10.91 13.50
CA LEU A 394 -30.37 11.94 12.60
C LEU A 394 -31.50 12.69 11.88
N THR A 395 -31.19 13.88 11.35
CA THR A 395 -32.16 14.76 10.69
C THR A 395 -31.86 14.95 9.19
N GLY A 396 -30.93 14.21 8.64
CA GLY A 396 -30.56 14.28 7.23
C GLY A 396 -29.73 13.08 6.79
N ASP A 397 -29.58 12.95 5.48
CA ASP A 397 -28.76 11.91 4.86
C ASP A 397 -27.28 12.06 5.21
N ALA A 398 -26.54 11.00 5.04
CA ALA A 398 -25.12 10.95 5.33
C ALA A 398 -24.34 10.19 4.25
N TRP A 399 -23.02 10.34 4.30
CA TRP A 399 -22.05 9.54 3.56
C TRP A 399 -21.39 8.55 4.49
N LEU A 400 -21.51 7.26 4.18
CA LEU A 400 -20.84 6.20 4.92
C LEU A 400 -19.46 5.96 4.32
N HIS A 401 -18.42 6.13 5.14
CA HIS A 401 -17.08 5.59 4.88
C HIS A 401 -17.02 4.16 5.39
N GLY A 402 -17.33 3.17 4.54
CA GLY A 402 -17.54 1.78 4.94
C GLY A 402 -16.34 1.15 5.66
N GLU A 403 -15.14 1.38 5.13
CA GLU A 403 -13.87 0.90 5.69
C GLU A 403 -13.35 1.76 6.86
N GLY A 404 -14.09 2.77 7.27
CA GLY A 404 -13.73 3.69 8.34
C GLY A 404 -14.00 3.13 9.74
N GLY A 405 -13.66 3.93 10.72
CA GLY A 405 -13.88 3.62 12.13
C GLY A 405 -13.22 4.63 13.04
N TRP A 406 -13.02 4.24 14.30
CA TRP A 406 -12.24 5.05 15.23
C TRP A 406 -11.21 4.20 15.97
N LEU A 407 -10.16 4.86 16.43
CA LEU A 407 -9.07 4.24 17.18
C LEU A 407 -8.68 5.11 18.40
N HIS A 408 -8.03 4.47 19.37
CA HIS A 408 -7.30 5.15 20.44
C HIS A 408 -5.83 5.30 20.00
N PRO A 409 -5.35 6.54 19.72
CA PRO A 409 -4.03 6.73 19.14
C PRO A 409 -2.87 6.23 20.00
N LYS A 410 -2.98 6.38 21.34
CA LYS A 410 -1.92 5.94 22.24
C LYS A 410 -1.76 4.41 22.21
N SER A 411 -2.85 3.64 22.25
CA SER A 411 -2.76 2.18 22.15
C SER A 411 -2.26 1.68 20.80
N LEU A 412 -2.51 2.44 19.71
CA LEU A 412 -1.90 2.16 18.42
C LEU A 412 -0.39 2.39 18.44
N CYS A 413 0.07 3.49 19.05
CA CYS A 413 1.50 3.77 19.19
C CYS A 413 2.21 2.73 20.07
N GLU A 414 1.58 2.29 21.16
CA GLU A 414 2.07 1.20 22.00
C GLU A 414 2.24 -0.10 21.20
N ALA A 415 1.23 -0.48 20.41
CA ALA A 415 1.30 -1.66 19.54
C ALA A 415 2.40 -1.54 18.47
N TYR A 416 2.62 -0.35 17.90
CA TYR A 416 3.71 -0.11 16.94
C TYR A 416 5.09 -0.19 17.59
N LEU A 417 5.23 0.25 18.82
CA LEU A 417 6.50 0.25 19.54
C LEU A 417 6.87 -1.12 20.10
N ASP A 418 5.90 -2.05 20.21
CA ASP A 418 6.14 -3.43 20.62
C ASP A 418 6.78 -4.25 19.50
N HIS A 419 8.05 -3.90 19.18
CA HIS A 419 8.82 -4.57 18.14
C HIS A 419 10.29 -4.69 18.57
N PRO A 420 10.95 -5.86 18.42
CA PRO A 420 12.31 -6.11 18.93
C PRO A 420 13.38 -5.18 18.34
N ASN A 421 13.15 -4.60 17.18
CA ASN A 421 14.08 -3.67 16.54
C ASN A 421 13.79 -2.21 16.88
N ILE A 422 12.87 -1.91 17.80
CA ILE A 422 12.55 -0.55 18.23
C ILE A 422 12.98 -0.35 19.69
N LYS A 423 13.79 0.67 19.93
CA LYS A 423 14.13 1.17 21.24
C LYS A 423 13.43 2.52 21.44
N LEU A 424 12.67 2.67 22.52
CA LEU A 424 12.06 3.93 22.94
C LEU A 424 12.89 4.58 24.05
N SER A 425 13.26 5.83 23.85
CA SER A 425 13.99 6.67 24.81
C SER A 425 13.15 7.90 25.16
N LEU A 426 12.53 7.89 26.34
CA LEU A 426 11.73 8.99 26.89
C LEU A 426 12.60 10.00 27.64
N ASN A 427 12.11 11.22 27.82
CA ASN A 427 12.85 12.34 28.43
C ASN A 427 14.15 12.70 27.66
N HIS A 428 14.11 12.52 26.33
CA HIS A 428 15.22 12.84 25.42
C HIS A 428 14.80 13.96 24.47
N GLU A 429 14.90 15.21 24.91
CA GLU A 429 14.68 16.36 24.03
C GLU A 429 15.88 16.54 23.11
N VAL A 430 15.67 16.41 21.80
CA VAL A 430 16.70 16.66 20.79
C VAL A 430 16.88 18.17 20.62
N LEU A 431 18.12 18.63 20.79
CA LEU A 431 18.48 20.04 20.78
C LEU A 431 19.18 20.46 19.49
N LYS A 432 19.98 19.55 18.89
CA LYS A 432 20.79 19.85 17.70
C LYS A 432 20.99 18.62 16.84
N LEU A 433 21.04 18.84 15.53
CA LEU A 433 21.36 17.83 14.52
C LEU A 433 22.55 18.31 13.69
N GLU A 434 23.58 17.50 13.60
CA GLU A 434 24.75 17.73 12.76
C GLU A 434 25.01 16.52 11.87
N HIS A 435 25.31 16.76 10.61
CA HIS A 435 25.65 15.71 9.65
C HIS A 435 27.15 15.81 9.33
N THR A 436 27.90 14.76 9.65
CA THR A 436 29.34 14.67 9.40
C THR A 436 29.66 13.24 8.93
N ASP A 437 30.55 13.11 7.95
CA ASP A 437 31.10 11.81 7.49
C ASP A 437 30.05 10.73 7.20
N ASN A 438 28.92 11.11 6.55
CA ASN A 438 27.78 10.25 6.25
C ASN A 438 26.96 9.74 7.45
N GLU A 439 27.17 10.29 8.63
CA GLU A 439 26.37 10.00 9.82
C GLU A 439 25.79 11.29 10.44
N TRP A 440 24.64 11.13 11.08
CA TRP A 440 24.02 12.15 11.88
C TRP A 440 24.47 12.02 13.34
N ARG A 441 24.94 13.13 13.89
CA ARG A 441 25.12 13.33 15.32
C ARG A 441 23.90 14.05 15.88
N ILE A 442 23.26 13.45 16.87
CA ILE A 442 22.03 13.93 17.52
C ILE A 442 22.35 14.30 18.96
N ASP A 443 22.46 15.59 19.25
CA ASP A 443 22.64 16.09 20.61
C ASP A 443 21.25 16.26 21.26
N SER A 444 21.08 15.67 22.44
CA SER A 444 19.82 15.71 23.19
C SER A 444 20.07 16.17 24.63
N SER A 445 19.03 16.29 25.43
CA SER A 445 19.11 16.54 26.87
C SER A 445 19.80 15.41 27.65
N ALA A 446 20.04 14.26 27.04
CA ALA A 446 20.88 13.19 27.56
C ALA A 446 22.37 13.56 27.43
N LYS A 447 23.23 12.98 28.30
CA LYS A 447 24.65 13.34 28.35
C LYS A 447 25.43 12.93 27.11
N GLU A 448 25.04 11.81 26.46
CA GLU A 448 25.78 11.27 25.31
C GLU A 448 25.00 11.49 24.04
N PRO A 449 25.63 11.95 22.95
CA PRO A 449 25.00 12.08 21.66
C PRO A 449 24.68 10.71 21.04
N VAL A 450 23.58 10.64 20.30
CA VAL A 450 23.21 9.45 19.51
C VAL A 450 23.72 9.60 18.09
N GLN A 451 24.15 8.51 17.45
CA GLN A 451 24.59 8.49 16.06
C GLN A 451 23.69 7.59 15.22
N ALA A 452 23.35 8.03 14.00
CA ALA A 452 22.53 7.28 13.06
C ALA A 452 22.86 7.65 11.61
N GLU A 453 22.65 6.69 10.69
CA GLU A 453 22.77 6.94 9.25
C GLU A 453 21.60 7.79 8.72
N VAL A 454 20.43 7.66 9.34
CA VAL A 454 19.20 8.37 8.95
C VAL A 454 18.52 8.97 10.18
N VAL A 455 18.03 10.20 10.04
CA VAL A 455 17.20 10.87 11.04
C VAL A 455 15.84 11.20 10.43
N ILE A 456 14.78 10.91 11.17
CA ILE A 456 13.40 11.21 10.78
C ILE A 456 12.80 12.19 11.79
N LEU A 457 12.41 13.36 11.30
CA LEU A 457 11.73 14.37 12.08
C LEU A 457 10.22 14.12 12.07
N ALA A 458 9.67 13.69 13.20
CA ALA A 458 8.23 13.48 13.41
C ALA A 458 7.70 14.39 14.54
N THR A 459 8.25 15.61 14.63
CA THR A 459 8.09 16.55 15.75
C THR A 459 6.94 17.54 15.54
N SER A 460 6.08 17.33 14.53
CA SER A 460 4.96 18.22 14.23
C SER A 460 5.44 19.68 14.05
N HIS A 461 4.85 20.65 14.73
CA HIS A 461 5.23 22.06 14.65
C HIS A 461 6.63 22.35 15.20
N ASP A 462 7.16 21.53 16.11
CA ASP A 462 8.53 21.67 16.62
C ASP A 462 9.61 21.40 15.56
N SER A 463 9.24 20.87 14.38
CA SER A 463 10.17 20.72 13.25
C SER A 463 10.80 22.05 12.82
N GLU A 464 10.15 23.20 13.06
CA GLU A 464 10.71 24.53 12.78
C GLU A 464 11.97 24.88 13.61
N LYS A 465 12.18 24.19 14.74
CA LYS A 465 13.33 24.41 15.62
C LYS A 465 14.66 23.93 15.03
N PHE A 466 14.60 23.00 14.07
CA PHE A 466 15.80 22.44 13.44
C PHE A 466 16.18 23.22 12.19
N THR A 467 17.45 23.56 12.03
CA THR A 467 17.97 24.32 10.88
C THR A 467 17.68 23.63 9.55
N GLN A 468 17.63 22.28 9.56
CA GLN A 468 17.34 21.46 8.39
C GLN A 468 15.89 21.60 7.88
N SER A 469 14.96 21.94 8.75
CA SER A 469 13.51 22.04 8.45
C SER A 469 12.88 23.40 8.76
N SER A 470 13.64 24.36 9.30
CA SER A 470 13.13 25.69 9.70
C SER A 470 12.50 26.50 8.57
N ARG A 471 12.89 26.22 7.30
CA ARG A 471 12.32 26.88 6.11
C ARG A 471 10.97 26.35 5.66
N PHE A 472 10.46 25.26 6.24
CA PHE A 472 9.14 24.75 5.86
C PHE A 472 8.05 25.69 6.42
N PRO A 473 7.07 26.10 5.58
CA PRO A 473 6.02 27.03 5.99
C PRO A 473 4.96 26.30 6.84
N LEU A 474 5.32 25.97 8.08
CA LEU A 474 4.43 25.29 9.01
C LEU A 474 3.51 26.32 9.68
N GLN A 475 2.22 25.99 9.76
CA GLN A 475 1.24 26.78 10.50
C GLN A 475 0.78 26.00 11.74
N LYS A 476 0.91 26.64 12.91
CA LYS A 476 0.38 26.08 14.15
C LYS A 476 -1.11 26.28 14.21
N VAL A 477 -1.85 25.21 14.43
CA VAL A 477 -3.30 25.24 14.60
C VAL A 477 -3.62 24.50 15.90
N ARG A 478 -4.23 25.20 16.84
CA ARG A 478 -4.68 24.60 18.10
C ARG A 478 -5.98 23.83 17.86
N GLY A 479 -5.99 22.56 18.21
CA GLY A 479 -7.20 21.73 18.29
C GLY A 479 -7.66 21.55 19.74
N GLN A 480 -8.98 21.58 19.97
CA GLN A 480 -9.55 21.27 21.27
C GLN A 480 -10.66 20.24 21.14
N ILE A 481 -10.64 19.27 22.02
CA ILE A 481 -11.68 18.25 22.16
C ILE A 481 -12.41 18.44 23.49
N SER A 482 -13.64 17.92 23.57
CA SER A 482 -14.41 17.85 24.81
C SER A 482 -14.76 16.41 25.12
N ARG A 483 -14.72 16.03 26.38
CA ARG A 483 -15.23 14.75 26.85
C ARG A 483 -16.50 15.00 27.67
N ILE A 484 -17.59 14.32 27.31
CA ILE A 484 -18.91 14.53 27.91
C ILE A 484 -19.48 13.19 28.40
N SER A 485 -20.20 13.24 29.50
CA SER A 485 -20.92 12.08 30.01
C SER A 485 -22.05 11.66 29.05
N PRO A 486 -22.26 10.35 28.85
CA PRO A 486 -23.36 9.87 28.02
C PRO A 486 -24.71 10.18 28.67
N SER A 487 -25.71 10.51 27.85
CA SER A 487 -27.11 10.50 28.22
C SER A 487 -27.74 9.14 27.88
N HIS A 488 -28.97 8.90 28.31
CA HIS A 488 -29.70 7.67 27.94
C HIS A 488 -29.79 7.51 26.40
N LEU A 489 -29.96 8.59 25.66
CA LEU A 489 -30.05 8.57 24.19
C LEU A 489 -28.67 8.43 23.53
N SER A 490 -27.69 9.22 23.96
CA SER A 490 -26.36 9.20 23.33
C SER A 490 -25.56 7.94 23.69
N GLY A 491 -25.91 7.28 24.79
CA GLY A 491 -25.30 6.00 25.21
C GLY A 491 -25.50 4.86 24.21
N GLN A 492 -26.42 5.00 23.26
CA GLN A 492 -26.67 4.03 22.19
C GLN A 492 -25.85 4.26 20.93
N LEU A 493 -25.01 5.31 20.89
CA LEU A 493 -24.19 5.63 19.72
C LEU A 493 -23.21 4.48 19.41
N LYS A 494 -23.29 3.96 18.17
CA LYS A 494 -22.55 2.79 17.70
C LYS A 494 -21.40 3.12 16.77
N THR A 495 -21.50 4.23 16.00
CA THR A 495 -20.47 4.66 15.05
C THR A 495 -20.20 6.15 15.16
N VAL A 496 -19.09 6.59 14.57
CA VAL A 496 -18.71 8.01 14.57
C VAL A 496 -19.66 8.79 13.66
N ILE A 497 -20.21 9.87 14.17
CA ILE A 497 -20.96 10.85 13.40
C ILE A 497 -20.07 12.07 13.19
N ASN A 498 -19.77 12.39 11.94
CA ASN A 498 -18.96 13.53 11.54
C ASN A 498 -19.85 14.61 10.89
N GLY A 499 -20.11 15.64 11.64
CA GLY A 499 -20.80 16.85 11.19
C GLY A 499 -19.85 18.05 11.11
N GLU A 500 -20.23 19.18 11.69
CA GLU A 500 -19.30 20.29 11.95
C GLU A 500 -18.19 19.84 12.91
N ARG A 501 -18.53 18.96 13.82
CA ARG A 501 -17.63 18.26 14.74
C ARG A 501 -17.95 16.77 14.70
N SER A 502 -16.97 15.96 15.11
CA SER A 502 -17.17 14.52 15.22
C SER A 502 -17.62 14.16 16.62
N VAL A 503 -18.62 13.28 16.72
CA VAL A 503 -19.06 12.67 17.97
C VAL A 503 -18.75 11.17 17.91
N PHE A 504 -18.09 10.67 18.94
CA PHE A 504 -17.61 9.29 19.00
C PHE A 504 -18.48 8.45 19.95
N PRO A 505 -18.60 7.14 19.71
CA PRO A 505 -19.12 6.18 20.67
C PRO A 505 -18.43 6.30 22.04
N ILE A 506 -19.04 5.71 23.07
CA ILE A 506 -18.47 5.72 24.42
C ILE A 506 -17.10 5.01 24.42
N PHE A 507 -16.12 5.70 24.98
CA PHE A 507 -14.81 5.14 25.32
C PHE A 507 -14.41 5.65 26.71
N GLU A 508 -14.00 4.74 27.62
CA GLU A 508 -13.72 5.06 29.03
C GLU A 508 -14.86 5.87 29.70
N ASN A 509 -16.09 5.40 29.52
CA ASN A 509 -17.33 5.98 30.07
C ASN A 509 -17.69 7.40 29.62
N LEU A 510 -17.04 7.93 28.60
CA LEU A 510 -17.30 9.27 28.07
C LEU A 510 -17.40 9.26 26.54
N HIS A 511 -18.18 10.17 26.00
CA HIS A 511 -18.11 10.53 24.57
C HIS A 511 -16.99 11.52 24.33
N THR A 512 -16.28 11.36 23.21
CA THR A 512 -15.38 12.39 22.68
C THR A 512 -16.14 13.23 21.65
N VAL A 513 -16.04 14.55 21.78
CA VAL A 513 -16.51 15.52 20.76
C VAL A 513 -15.29 16.27 20.27
N ALA A 514 -14.96 16.13 18.99
CA ALA A 514 -13.75 16.66 18.35
C ALA A 514 -14.07 17.38 17.04
N ALA A 515 -13.31 18.35 16.61
CA ALA A 515 -12.50 19.28 17.34
C ALA A 515 -12.91 20.72 16.96
N SER A 516 -12.75 21.66 17.85
CA SER A 516 -12.67 23.07 17.44
C SER A 516 -11.23 23.37 17.05
N TYR A 517 -11.04 24.27 16.10
CA TYR A 517 -9.73 24.72 15.64
C TYR A 517 -9.62 26.24 15.80
N SER A 518 -8.47 26.70 16.31
CA SER A 518 -8.10 28.10 16.45
C SER A 518 -6.71 28.34 15.89
N ASN A 519 -6.51 29.47 15.21
CA ASN A 519 -5.20 29.91 14.76
C ASN A 519 -4.44 30.65 15.88
N ASP A 520 -5.09 30.90 17.02
CA ASP A 520 -4.48 31.53 18.19
C ASP A 520 -3.78 30.42 19.02
N ALA A 521 -2.56 30.08 18.64
CA ALA A 521 -1.71 29.09 19.33
C ALA A 521 -0.52 29.75 20.01
#